data_6021b8240fc5b88e34bd94054930f9ab
#
_entry.id   6021b8240fc5b88e34bd94054930f9ab
#
_cell.length_a   1.000
_cell.length_b   1.000
_cell.length_c   1.000
_cell.angle_alpha   90.00
_cell.angle_beta   90.00
_cell.angle_gamma   90.00
#
_symmetry.space_group_name_H-M   'P 1'
#
loop_
_entity.id
_entity.type
_entity.pdbx_description
1 polymer ?
#
loop_
_entity_poly.entity_id
_entity_poly.type
_entity_poly.pdbx_seq_one_letter_code
_entity_poly.pdbx_strand_id
1 'polypeptide(L)'
;MAHPSSEPLVAVSATLPAEVALHARPAGLFVKEAAGLGCTVTVIANGKRADARSILQVLALGASAGSELVIEVSGDGAAEVAEHLARFVADLT
;
A
#
# COMPACT_ATOMS: atom_id res chain seq x y z
N MET A 1 24.81 14.83 -13.07
CA MET A 1 23.64 14.26 -13.48
C MET A 1 22.68 14.01 -12.37
N ALA A 2 21.59 14.39 -12.64
CA ALA A 2 20.61 14.17 -11.66
C ALA A 2 20.36 12.71 -11.64
N HIS A 3 20.14 12.24 -10.56
CA HIS A 3 19.74 10.91 -10.47
C HIS A 3 18.38 10.87 -9.89
N PRO A 4 17.75 9.80 -10.05
CA PRO A 4 16.44 9.64 -9.50
C PRO A 4 16.51 9.95 -8.04
N SER A 5 15.48 10.02 -7.48
CA SER A 5 15.27 10.39 -6.12
C SER A 5 16.42 9.97 -5.20
N SER A 6 16.84 10.86 -4.33
CA SER A 6 17.71 10.51 -3.24
C SER A 6 16.91 10.00 -2.04
N GLU A 7 15.60 9.93 -2.14
CA GLU A 7 14.79 9.44 -1.06
C GLU A 7 14.87 7.93 -0.96
N PRO A 8 14.83 7.37 0.24
CA PRO A 8 14.79 5.92 0.38
C PRO A 8 13.53 5.35 -0.24
N LEU A 9 13.69 4.17 -0.83
CA LEU A 9 12.56 3.41 -1.33
C LEU A 9 12.57 2.07 -0.60
N VAL A 10 11.49 1.79 0.07
CA VAL A 10 11.32 0.58 0.86
C VAL A 10 10.15 -0.22 0.29
N ALA A 11 10.34 -1.51 0.11
CA ALA A 11 9.26 -2.39 -0.33
C ALA A 11 9.04 -3.46 0.72
N VAL A 12 7.80 -3.67 1.10
CA VAL A 12 7.42 -4.69 2.06
C VAL A 12 6.26 -5.49 1.53
N SER A 13 6.16 -6.73 1.96
CA SER A 13 4.99 -7.56 1.67
C SER A 13 3.98 -7.41 2.79
N ALA A 14 2.71 -7.40 2.41
CA ALA A 14 1.62 -7.37 3.37
C ALA A 14 0.55 -8.33 2.90
N THR A 15 0.01 -9.12 3.81
CA THR A 15 -1.00 -10.13 3.47
C THR A 15 -2.35 -9.70 4.00
N LEU A 16 -3.34 -9.64 3.12
CA LEU A 16 -4.70 -9.39 3.53
C LEU A 16 -5.20 -10.54 4.40
N PRO A 17 -6.04 -10.26 5.40
CA PRO A 17 -6.65 -11.32 6.16
C PRO A 17 -7.40 -12.31 5.27
N ALA A 18 -7.53 -13.54 5.75
CA ALA A 18 -8.09 -14.62 4.94
C ALA A 18 -9.52 -14.36 4.48
N GLU A 19 -10.21 -13.43 5.14
CA GLU A 19 -11.61 -13.16 4.84
C GLU A 19 -11.85 -11.75 4.31
N VAL A 20 -10.77 -11.01 4.02
CA VAL A 20 -10.89 -9.61 3.62
C VAL A 20 -10.29 -9.41 2.23
N ALA A 21 -11.14 -9.14 1.26
CA ALA A 21 -10.71 -8.71 -0.04
C ALA A 21 -10.60 -7.17 -0.05
N LEU A 22 -9.83 -6.64 -0.97
CA LEU A 22 -9.61 -5.20 -1.04
C LEU A 22 -10.77 -4.52 -1.78
N HIS A 23 -11.98 -4.64 -1.21
CA HIS A 23 -13.19 -4.01 -1.70
C HIS A 23 -13.27 -2.56 -1.22
N ALA A 24 -14.39 -1.90 -1.48
CA ALA A 24 -14.52 -0.46 -1.28
C ALA A 24 -14.18 0.00 0.15
N ARG A 25 -14.71 -0.70 1.18
CA ARG A 25 -14.47 -0.26 2.55
C ARG A 25 -13.03 -0.46 3.00
N PRO A 26 -12.43 -1.65 2.89
CA PRO A 26 -11.04 -1.79 3.27
C PRO A 26 -10.09 -0.95 2.39
N ALA A 27 -10.38 -0.84 1.11
CA ALA A 27 -9.56 0.00 0.24
C ALA A 27 -9.63 1.46 0.65
N GLY A 28 -10.81 1.94 0.98
CA GLY A 28 -10.99 3.31 1.46
C GLY A 28 -10.25 3.57 2.75
N LEU A 29 -10.29 2.63 3.69
CA LEU A 29 -9.56 2.74 4.93
C LEU A 29 -8.05 2.80 4.68
N PHE A 30 -7.57 1.94 3.78
CA PHE A 30 -6.14 1.92 3.46
C PHE A 30 -5.70 3.23 2.81
N VAL A 31 -6.48 3.73 1.84
CA VAL A 31 -6.14 4.97 1.15
C VAL A 31 -6.09 6.13 2.13
N LYS A 32 -7.06 6.19 3.04
CA LYS A 32 -7.09 7.25 4.03
C LYS A 32 -5.88 7.18 4.96
N GLU A 33 -5.52 5.98 5.39
CA GLU A 33 -4.38 5.79 6.26
C GLU A 33 -3.09 6.20 5.56
N ALA A 34 -2.89 5.74 4.32
CA ALA A 34 -1.68 6.04 3.57
C ALA A 34 -1.54 7.55 3.32
N ALA A 35 -2.65 8.23 3.04
CA ALA A 35 -2.62 9.65 2.73
C ALA A 35 -2.15 10.48 3.92
N GLY A 36 -2.36 10.00 5.13
CA GLY A 36 -1.98 10.74 6.33
C GLY A 36 -0.52 10.61 6.72
N LEU A 37 0.26 9.81 6.03
CA LEU A 37 1.62 9.48 6.47
C LEU A 37 2.73 10.27 5.79
N GLY A 38 2.39 11.08 4.79
CA GLY A 38 3.36 12.01 4.20
C GLY A 38 4.39 11.40 3.26
N CYS A 39 4.24 10.13 2.91
CA CYS A 39 5.14 9.46 1.97
C CYS A 39 4.42 9.14 0.68
N THR A 40 5.19 8.86 -0.37
CA THR A 40 4.63 8.33 -1.61
C THR A 40 4.49 6.83 -1.47
N VAL A 41 3.29 6.33 -1.64
CA VAL A 41 2.97 4.91 -1.43
C VAL A 41 2.37 4.32 -2.70
N THR A 42 2.93 3.19 -3.12
CA THR A 42 2.43 2.43 -4.27
C THR A 42 2.09 1.03 -3.79
N VAL A 43 0.95 0.51 -4.22
CA VAL A 43 0.53 -0.84 -3.90
C VAL A 43 0.57 -1.68 -5.16
N ILE A 44 1.12 -2.87 -5.06
CA ILE A 44 1.26 -3.77 -6.20
C ILE A 44 0.56 -5.07 -5.88
N ALA A 45 -0.28 -5.52 -6.78
CA ALA A 45 -0.95 -6.81 -6.68
C ALA A 45 -1.39 -7.22 -8.07
N ASN A 46 -1.40 -8.52 -8.33
CA ASN A 46 -1.90 -9.08 -9.61
C ASN A 46 -1.20 -8.47 -10.82
N GLY A 47 0.09 -8.12 -10.66
CA GLY A 47 0.86 -7.52 -11.74
C GLY A 47 0.52 -6.08 -12.06
N LYS A 48 -0.28 -5.43 -11.21
CA LYS A 48 -0.68 -4.03 -11.40
C LYS A 48 -0.17 -3.17 -10.27
N ARG A 49 0.01 -1.90 -10.57
CA ARG A 49 0.49 -0.92 -9.61
C ARG A 49 -0.60 0.14 -9.39
N ALA A 50 -0.76 0.56 -8.16
CA ALA A 50 -1.75 1.57 -7.80
C ALA A 50 -1.12 2.64 -6.92
N ASP A 51 -1.44 3.89 -7.20
CA ASP A 51 -1.11 4.97 -6.29
C ASP A 51 -2.05 4.88 -5.09
N ALA A 52 -1.48 4.78 -3.89
CA ALA A 52 -2.28 4.60 -2.69
C ALA A 52 -3.14 5.82 -2.35
N ARG A 53 -2.98 6.93 -3.07
CA ARG A 53 -3.86 8.09 -2.90
C ARG A 53 -5.14 7.98 -3.72
N SER A 54 -5.22 6.99 -4.60
CA SER A 54 -6.36 6.83 -5.51
C SER A 54 -7.13 5.57 -5.15
N ILE A 55 -8.31 5.73 -4.59
CA ILE A 55 -9.14 4.58 -4.26
C ILE A 55 -9.52 3.80 -5.52
N LEU A 56 -9.72 4.51 -6.64
CA LEU A 56 -10.07 3.82 -7.88
C LEU A 56 -8.94 2.92 -8.37
N GLN A 57 -7.69 3.39 -8.27
CA GLN A 57 -6.56 2.57 -8.66
C GLN A 57 -6.40 1.38 -7.73
N VAL A 58 -6.56 1.61 -6.43
CA VAL A 58 -6.43 0.52 -5.46
C VAL A 58 -7.50 -0.54 -5.69
N LEU A 59 -8.74 -0.11 -5.94
CA LEU A 59 -9.81 -1.05 -6.25
C LEU A 59 -9.52 -1.83 -7.54
N ALA A 60 -8.92 -1.18 -8.51
CA ALA A 60 -8.62 -1.81 -9.80
C ALA A 60 -7.58 -2.92 -9.70
N LEU A 61 -6.85 -3.01 -8.58
CA LEU A 61 -5.90 -4.11 -8.38
C LEU A 61 -6.61 -5.46 -8.30
N GLY A 62 -7.84 -5.48 -7.84
CA GLY A 62 -8.59 -6.71 -7.74
C GLY A 62 -8.03 -7.69 -6.71
N ALA A 63 -7.42 -7.18 -5.64
CA ALA A 63 -6.79 -8.05 -4.65
C ALA A 63 -7.85 -8.81 -3.86
N SER A 64 -7.78 -10.13 -3.90
CA SER A 64 -8.76 -10.98 -3.26
C SER A 64 -8.37 -11.26 -1.81
N ALA A 65 -9.31 -11.83 -1.07
CA ALA A 65 -9.10 -12.14 0.33
C ALA A 65 -7.88 -13.04 0.50
N GLY A 66 -7.06 -12.74 1.48
CA GLY A 66 -5.88 -13.52 1.78
C GLY A 66 -4.71 -13.30 0.85
N SER A 67 -4.83 -12.45 -0.16
CA SER A 67 -3.74 -12.28 -1.12
C SER A 67 -2.64 -11.39 -0.55
N GLU A 68 -1.47 -11.54 -1.13
CA GLU A 68 -0.31 -10.76 -0.76
C GLU A 68 -0.25 -9.49 -1.60
N LEU A 69 0.04 -8.39 -0.94
CA LEU A 69 0.32 -7.12 -1.59
C LEU A 69 1.77 -6.77 -1.39
N VAL A 70 2.35 -6.03 -2.35
CA VAL A 70 3.63 -5.39 -2.12
C VAL A 70 3.37 -3.90 -1.96
N ILE A 71 3.92 -3.32 -0.91
CA ILE A 71 3.77 -1.89 -0.64
C ILE A 71 5.14 -1.24 -0.78
N GLU A 72 5.26 -0.31 -1.71
CA GLU A 72 6.47 0.46 -1.92
C GLU A 72 6.27 1.85 -1.35
N VAL A 73 7.20 2.28 -0.53
CA VAL A 73 7.10 3.58 0.14
C VAL A 73 8.39 4.34 -0.10
N SER A 74 8.27 5.62 -0.47
CA SER A 74 9.43 6.49 -0.59
C SER A 74 9.16 7.79 0.14
N GLY A 75 10.23 8.37 0.68
CA GLY A 75 10.17 9.59 1.44
C GLY A 75 10.79 9.43 2.81
N ASP A 76 10.74 10.49 3.60
CA ASP A 76 11.28 10.48 4.94
C ASP A 76 10.50 9.49 5.81
N GLY A 77 11.23 8.63 6.49
CA GLY A 77 10.61 7.65 7.36
C GLY A 77 9.96 6.49 6.61
N ALA A 78 10.40 6.25 5.36
CA ALA A 78 9.76 5.25 4.52
C ALA A 78 9.70 3.87 5.16
N ALA A 79 10.76 3.45 5.87
CA ALA A 79 10.77 2.12 6.49
C ALA A 79 9.69 1.99 7.55
N GLU A 80 9.54 3.01 8.38
CA GLU A 80 8.53 3.00 9.44
C GLU A 80 7.12 3.05 8.87
N VAL A 81 6.93 3.86 7.82
CA VAL A 81 5.63 3.95 7.15
C VAL A 81 5.28 2.62 6.50
N ALA A 82 6.26 1.98 5.85
CA ALA A 82 6.02 0.69 5.20
C ALA A 82 5.60 -0.37 6.22
N GLU A 83 6.29 -0.44 7.36
CA GLU A 83 5.93 -1.39 8.40
C GLU A 83 4.55 -1.09 8.98
N HIS A 84 4.25 0.18 9.17
CA HIS A 84 2.93 0.57 9.67
C HIS A 84 1.83 0.13 8.72
N LEU A 85 2.03 0.38 7.42
CA LEU A 85 1.01 0.01 6.44
C LEU A 85 0.86 -1.50 6.30
N ALA A 86 1.97 -2.24 6.42
CA ALA A 86 1.88 -3.70 6.37
C ALA A 86 1.05 -4.23 7.53
N ARG A 87 1.24 -3.69 8.73
CA ARG A 87 0.42 -4.08 9.88
C ARG A 87 -1.02 -3.65 9.71
N PHE A 88 -1.21 -2.45 9.16
CA PHE A 88 -2.56 -1.94 8.92
C PHE A 88 -3.34 -2.88 8.00
N VAL A 89 -2.69 -3.34 6.93
CA VAL A 89 -3.31 -4.28 5.99
C VAL A 89 -3.64 -5.60 6.70
N ALA A 90 -2.71 -6.12 7.49
CA ALA A 90 -2.92 -7.39 8.17
C ALA A 90 -4.07 -7.32 9.19
N ASP A 91 -4.36 -6.13 9.68
CA ASP A 91 -5.40 -5.93 10.70
C ASP A 91 -6.74 -5.49 10.12
N LEU A 92 -6.87 -5.39 8.80
CA LEU A 92 -8.14 -5.03 8.18
C LEU A 92 -9.22 -6.06 8.51
N THR A 93 -10.44 -5.59 8.64
CA THR A 93 -11.57 -6.48 8.94
C THR A 93 -12.72 -6.26 7.98
#